data_541401297e9aa148a5ceb1d47e250445
#
_entry.id   541401297e9aa148a5ceb1d47e250445
#
_cell.length_a   1.000
_cell.length_b   1.000
_cell.length_c   1.000
_cell.angle_alpha   90.00
_cell.angle_beta   90.00
_cell.angle_gamma   90.00
#
_symmetry.space_group_name_H-M   'P 1'
#
loop_
_entity.id
_entity.type
_entity.pdbx_description
1 polymer ?
#
loop_
_entity_poly.entity_id
_entity_poly.type
_entity_poly.pdbx_seq_one_letter_code
_entity_poly.pdbx_strand_id
1 'polypeptide(L)'
;MSAVDAFPYPVPEFGTEPYWDAANRRELRVQRCLDCGRLRWEPAPLCLDCQSQKHEWALLSGHGTVYSFTEITHPVHPAAFAKVPYIVVEVELAEQPNLRMLSNLLGTPAAQLQIGAAVDVDFSPHPNGQLLPVFRLSQN
;
A
#
# COMPACT_ATOMS: atom_id res chain seq x y z
N MET A 1 -1.34 -27.99 -5.05
CA MET A 1 -2.05 -26.77 -5.53
C MET A 1 -1.38 -26.31 -6.80
N SER A 2 -2.14 -26.15 -7.88
CA SER A 2 -1.56 -25.65 -9.13
C SER A 2 -1.25 -24.14 -8.98
N ALA A 3 -0.36 -23.63 -9.84
CA ALA A 3 0.01 -22.21 -9.81
C ALA A 3 -1.18 -21.29 -10.04
N VAL A 4 -2.22 -21.76 -10.74
CA VAL A 4 -3.43 -20.96 -10.99
C VAL A 4 -4.34 -20.84 -9.78
N ASP A 5 -4.16 -21.70 -8.78
CA ASP A 5 -4.94 -21.66 -7.56
C ASP A 5 -4.30 -20.79 -6.47
N ALA A 6 -3.06 -20.36 -6.68
CA ALA A 6 -2.36 -19.53 -5.72
C ALA A 6 -2.74 -18.06 -5.91
N PHE A 7 -3.03 -17.35 -4.81
CA PHE A 7 -3.30 -15.93 -4.88
C PHE A 7 -2.02 -15.20 -5.30
N PRO A 8 -2.10 -14.26 -6.26
CA PRO A 8 -0.92 -13.55 -6.75
C PRO A 8 -0.17 -12.84 -5.63
N TYR A 9 1.15 -12.84 -5.70
CA TYR A 9 2.01 -12.15 -4.72
C TYR A 9 2.98 -11.23 -5.48
N PRO A 10 3.45 -10.18 -4.80
CA PRO A 10 4.38 -9.26 -5.42
C PRO A 10 5.73 -9.95 -5.65
N VAL A 11 6.30 -9.70 -6.83
CA VAL A 11 7.67 -10.07 -7.15
C VAL A 11 8.45 -8.75 -7.21
N PRO A 12 9.41 -8.52 -6.29
CA PRO A 12 10.18 -7.28 -6.32
C PRO A 12 10.87 -7.10 -7.66
N GLU A 13 10.66 -5.94 -8.27
CA GLU A 13 11.28 -5.57 -9.53
C GLU A 13 12.39 -4.56 -9.27
N PHE A 14 13.24 -4.36 -10.28
CA PHE A 14 14.31 -3.38 -10.17
C PHE A 14 13.77 -2.01 -9.75
N GLY A 15 14.33 -1.48 -8.66
CA GLY A 15 13.93 -0.20 -8.12
C GLY A 15 12.82 -0.27 -7.06
N THR A 16 12.17 -1.42 -6.88
CA THR A 16 11.12 -1.57 -5.87
C THR A 16 11.57 -2.39 -4.66
N GLU A 17 12.73 -3.01 -4.72
CA GLU A 17 13.22 -3.90 -3.67
C GLU A 17 13.27 -3.22 -2.29
N PRO A 18 13.71 -1.95 -2.17
CA PRO A 18 13.74 -1.30 -0.85
C PRO A 18 12.35 -1.16 -0.20
N TYR A 19 11.31 -0.98 -1.02
CA TYR A 19 9.94 -0.93 -0.51
C TYR A 19 9.53 -2.27 0.10
N TRP A 20 9.78 -3.36 -0.61
CA TRP A 20 9.41 -4.69 -0.16
C TRP A 20 10.27 -5.17 1.01
N ASP A 21 11.55 -4.83 1.01
CA ASP A 21 12.45 -5.14 2.13
C ASP A 21 12.00 -4.39 3.39
N ALA A 22 11.62 -3.13 3.25
CA ALA A 22 11.10 -2.34 4.37
C ALA A 22 9.82 -2.96 4.92
N ALA A 23 8.89 -3.38 4.04
CA ALA A 23 7.66 -4.04 4.46
C ALA A 23 7.95 -5.27 5.32
N ASN A 24 8.98 -6.05 4.97
CA ASN A 24 9.38 -7.23 5.75
C ASN A 24 9.94 -6.87 7.12
N ARG A 25 10.36 -5.62 7.33
CA ARG A 25 10.75 -5.08 8.64
C ARG A 25 9.61 -4.33 9.33
N ARG A 26 8.41 -4.37 8.77
CA ARG A 26 7.22 -3.65 9.24
C ARG A 26 7.44 -2.13 9.20
N GLU A 27 8.05 -1.67 8.13
CA GLU A 27 8.27 -0.25 7.86
C GLU A 27 7.60 0.12 6.53
N LEU A 28 6.92 1.27 6.52
CA LEU A 28 6.40 1.84 5.28
C LEU A 28 7.36 2.92 4.81
N ARG A 29 8.02 2.69 3.67
CA ARG A 29 8.95 3.64 3.09
C ARG A 29 8.56 3.97 1.67
N VAL A 30 8.69 5.24 1.32
CA VAL A 30 8.49 5.73 -0.03
C VAL A 30 9.70 6.55 -0.45
N GLN A 31 9.84 6.81 -1.73
CA GLN A 31 10.95 7.61 -2.22
C GLN A 31 10.78 9.09 -1.84
N ARG A 32 11.89 9.72 -1.42
CA ARG A 32 11.98 11.18 -1.25
C ARG A 32 13.04 11.69 -2.19
N CYS A 33 12.71 12.68 -3.00
CA CYS A 33 13.68 13.36 -3.84
C CYS A 33 14.71 14.09 -2.96
N LEU A 34 16.01 13.89 -3.24
CA LEU A 34 17.06 14.54 -2.46
C LEU A 34 17.24 16.01 -2.85
N ASP A 35 16.77 16.42 -4.03
CA ASP A 35 16.95 17.80 -4.49
C ASP A 35 15.77 18.70 -4.10
N CYS A 36 14.52 18.22 -4.21
CA CYS A 36 13.36 19.05 -3.86
C CYS A 36 12.59 18.57 -2.63
N GLY A 37 12.93 17.40 -2.08
CA GLY A 37 12.31 16.87 -0.86
C GLY A 37 10.94 16.23 -1.04
N ARG A 38 10.40 16.21 -2.26
CA ARG A 38 9.06 15.67 -2.49
C ARG A 38 9.04 14.16 -2.32
N LEU A 39 8.04 13.68 -1.59
CA LEU A 39 7.75 12.26 -1.47
C LEU A 39 6.95 11.79 -2.69
N ARG A 40 7.19 10.57 -3.13
CA ARG A 40 6.44 9.98 -4.24
C ARG A 40 6.14 8.51 -4.02
N TRP A 41 4.98 8.14 -4.44
CA TRP A 41 4.53 6.77 -4.60
C TRP A 41 3.75 6.71 -5.94
N GLU A 42 4.02 5.83 -6.88
CA GLU A 42 4.88 4.65 -6.78
C GLU A 42 6.36 4.99 -7.07
N PRO A 43 7.29 4.01 -6.84
CA PRO A 43 8.71 4.26 -7.12
C PRO A 43 8.96 4.60 -8.59
N ALA A 44 9.81 5.58 -8.82
CA ALA A 44 10.13 6.06 -10.14
C ALA A 44 11.60 6.46 -10.22
N PRO A 45 12.24 6.39 -11.40
CA PRO A 45 13.64 6.79 -11.55
C PRO A 45 13.87 8.29 -11.50
N LEU A 46 12.81 9.08 -11.74
CA LEU A 46 12.91 10.54 -11.81
C LEU A 46 11.84 11.18 -10.94
N CYS A 47 12.18 12.33 -10.35
CA CYS A 47 11.20 13.18 -9.69
C CYS A 47 10.35 13.88 -10.73
N LEU A 48 9.02 13.83 -10.58
CA LEU A 48 8.11 14.49 -11.52
C LEU A 48 8.15 16.01 -11.43
N ASP A 49 8.57 16.54 -10.27
CA ASP A 49 8.59 17.99 -10.07
C ASP A 49 9.88 18.65 -10.52
N CYS A 50 11.04 18.05 -10.22
CA CYS A 50 12.34 18.66 -10.52
C CYS A 50 13.24 17.80 -11.42
N GLN A 51 12.78 16.60 -11.79
CA GLN A 51 13.47 15.68 -12.69
C GLN A 51 14.82 15.16 -12.14
N SER A 52 15.04 15.28 -10.83
CA SER A 52 16.22 14.71 -10.20
C SER A 52 16.17 13.18 -10.21
N GLN A 53 17.34 12.55 -10.40
CA GLN A 53 17.49 11.10 -10.28
C GLN A 53 17.94 10.68 -8.89
N LYS A 54 18.15 11.64 -7.98
CA LYS A 54 18.65 11.39 -6.63
C LYS A 54 17.48 11.24 -5.68
N HIS A 55 17.43 10.13 -4.96
CA HIS A 55 16.38 9.89 -3.98
C HIS A 55 16.89 9.05 -2.83
N GLU A 56 16.13 9.06 -1.74
CA GLU A 56 16.30 8.16 -0.62
C GLU A 56 14.97 7.50 -0.31
N TRP A 57 14.98 6.47 0.51
CA TRP A 57 13.76 5.80 0.97
C TRP A 57 13.42 6.30 2.36
N ALA A 58 12.37 7.12 2.45
CA ALA A 58 11.98 7.78 3.68
C ALA A 58 10.98 6.92 4.45
N LEU A 59 11.22 6.78 5.77
CA LEU A 59 10.28 6.11 6.67
C LEU A 59 9.10 7.02 6.94
N LEU A 60 7.89 6.49 6.71
CA LEU A 60 6.65 7.19 7.01
C LEU A 60 6.02 6.67 8.30
N SER A 61 5.15 7.48 8.89
CA SER A 61 4.43 7.11 10.12
C SER A 61 3.46 5.95 9.90
N GLY A 62 2.95 5.79 8.68
CA GLY A 62 1.88 4.84 8.39
C GLY A 62 0.49 5.40 8.63
N HIS A 63 0.36 6.63 9.10
CA HIS A 63 -0.94 7.28 9.27
C HIS A 63 -1.45 7.84 7.96
N GLY A 64 -2.76 7.80 7.78
CA GLY A 64 -3.39 8.37 6.60
C GLY A 64 -4.90 8.48 6.77
N THR A 65 -5.56 8.85 5.69
CA THR A 65 -7.01 8.93 5.64
C THR A 65 -7.52 8.22 4.40
N VAL A 66 -8.73 7.69 4.49
CA VAL A 66 -9.39 7.04 3.35
C VAL A 66 -9.74 8.12 2.32
N TYR A 67 -9.08 8.09 1.18
CA TYR A 67 -9.39 8.98 0.06
C TYR A 67 -10.54 8.42 -0.77
N SER A 68 -10.51 7.11 -1.02
CA SER A 68 -11.56 6.41 -1.75
C SER A 68 -11.50 4.92 -1.44
N PHE A 69 -12.56 4.19 -1.70
CA PHE A 69 -12.56 2.75 -1.54
C PHE A 69 -13.66 2.10 -2.38
N THR A 70 -13.50 0.79 -2.59
CA THR A 70 -14.54 -0.04 -3.18
C THR A 70 -14.52 -1.42 -2.55
N GLU A 71 -15.66 -2.07 -2.53
CA GLU A 71 -15.77 -3.45 -2.09
C GLU A 71 -15.78 -4.36 -3.31
N ILE A 72 -14.87 -5.32 -3.34
CA ILE A 72 -14.79 -6.31 -4.41
C ILE A 72 -15.64 -7.51 -4.01
N THR A 73 -16.68 -7.76 -4.77
CA THR A 73 -17.61 -8.88 -4.54
C THR A 73 -17.51 -9.94 -5.62
N HIS A 74 -16.97 -9.58 -6.79
CA HIS A 74 -16.80 -10.49 -7.90
C HIS A 74 -15.32 -10.76 -8.12
N PRO A 75 -14.84 -11.99 -7.88
CA PRO A 75 -13.43 -12.29 -8.01
C PRO A 75 -13.02 -12.39 -9.50
N VAL A 76 -11.94 -11.71 -9.85
CA VAL A 76 -11.37 -11.79 -11.21
C VAL A 76 -10.27 -12.84 -11.32
N HIS A 77 -9.76 -13.30 -10.19
CA HIS A 77 -8.75 -14.36 -10.14
C HIS A 77 -9.33 -15.54 -9.37
N PRO A 78 -9.11 -16.79 -9.84
CA PRO A 78 -9.70 -17.97 -9.18
C PRO A 78 -9.38 -18.04 -7.69
N ALA A 79 -8.16 -17.69 -7.27
CA ALA A 79 -7.76 -17.74 -5.87
C ALA A 79 -8.47 -16.68 -5.02
N ALA A 80 -9.12 -15.69 -5.61
CA ALA A 80 -9.83 -14.65 -4.86
C ALA A 80 -11.24 -15.09 -4.43
N PHE A 81 -11.75 -16.24 -4.91
CA PHE A 81 -13.09 -16.70 -4.51
C PHE A 81 -13.23 -16.86 -2.99
N ALA A 82 -12.16 -17.30 -2.32
CA ALA A 82 -12.18 -17.46 -0.88
C ALA A 82 -11.96 -16.15 -0.11
N LYS A 83 -11.63 -15.05 -0.81
CA LYS A 83 -11.27 -13.78 -0.17
C LYS A 83 -12.35 -12.72 -0.32
N VAL A 84 -13.28 -12.86 -1.26
CA VAL A 84 -14.36 -11.90 -1.43
C VAL A 84 -15.43 -12.07 -0.33
N PRO A 85 -16.08 -11.00 0.12
CA PRO A 85 -15.80 -9.62 -0.26
C PRO A 85 -14.54 -9.08 0.42
N TYR A 86 -13.81 -8.21 -0.28
CA TYR A 86 -12.68 -7.50 0.32
C TYR A 86 -12.68 -6.05 -0.15
N ILE A 87 -12.01 -5.18 0.61
CA ILE A 87 -11.99 -3.75 0.32
C ILE A 87 -10.66 -3.38 -0.29
N VAL A 88 -10.71 -2.69 -1.43
CA VAL A 88 -9.59 -1.97 -1.99
C VAL A 88 -9.73 -0.52 -1.55
N VAL A 89 -8.69 0.01 -0.92
CA VAL A 89 -8.70 1.37 -0.37
C VAL A 89 -7.59 2.19 -1.01
N GLU A 90 -7.88 3.45 -1.31
CA GLU A 90 -6.88 4.43 -1.66
C GLU A 90 -6.69 5.33 -0.44
N VAL A 91 -5.48 5.32 0.11
CA VAL A 91 -5.15 6.06 1.34
C VAL A 91 -4.28 7.25 0.97
N GLU A 92 -4.68 8.43 1.45
CA GLU A 92 -3.81 9.61 1.41
C GLU A 92 -2.94 9.59 2.66
N LEU A 93 -1.63 9.47 2.46
CA LEU A 93 -0.68 9.38 3.56
C LEU A 93 -0.47 10.76 4.20
N ALA A 94 -0.28 10.75 5.53
CA ALA A 94 -0.31 11.99 6.32
C ALA A 94 0.82 12.96 6.01
N GLU A 95 1.95 12.47 5.51
CA GLU A 95 3.16 13.27 5.36
C GLU A 95 3.11 14.30 4.24
N GLN A 96 2.22 14.11 3.25
CA GLN A 96 2.20 15.01 2.10
C GLN A 96 0.84 14.98 1.41
N PRO A 97 0.28 16.13 1.02
CA PRO A 97 -0.94 16.14 0.20
C PRO A 97 -0.75 15.38 -1.12
N ASN A 98 -1.77 14.65 -1.53
CA ASN A 98 -1.80 13.87 -2.78
C ASN A 98 -0.81 12.71 -2.84
N LEU A 99 -0.20 12.35 -1.72
CA LEU A 99 0.60 11.14 -1.63
C LEU A 99 -0.34 9.98 -1.32
N ARG A 100 -0.71 9.21 -2.33
CA ARG A 100 -1.76 8.19 -2.22
C ARG A 100 -1.22 6.80 -2.51
N MET A 101 -1.77 5.83 -1.83
CA MET A 101 -1.37 4.43 -1.96
C MET A 101 -2.61 3.55 -2.02
N LEU A 102 -2.65 2.66 -3.01
CA LEU A 102 -3.69 1.63 -3.08
C LEU A 102 -3.29 0.43 -2.26
N SER A 103 -4.22 -0.09 -1.47
CA SER A 103 -4.00 -1.29 -0.67
C SER A 103 -5.35 -1.91 -0.31
N ASN A 104 -5.34 -2.79 0.68
CA ASN A 104 -6.55 -3.36 1.24
C ASN A 104 -6.82 -2.77 2.62
N LEU A 105 -8.10 -2.61 2.95
CA LEU A 105 -8.50 -2.28 4.31
C LEU A 105 -9.01 -3.54 4.99
N LEU A 106 -8.45 -3.84 6.16
CA LEU A 106 -8.80 -5.03 6.93
C LEU A 106 -9.52 -4.65 8.21
N GLY A 107 -10.34 -5.57 8.71
CA GLY A 107 -10.91 -5.47 10.05
C GLY A 107 -12.17 -4.65 10.17
N THR A 108 -12.69 -4.05 9.08
CA THR A 108 -13.89 -3.23 9.10
C THR A 108 -14.75 -3.56 7.88
N PRO A 109 -16.06 -3.82 8.07
CA PRO A 109 -16.95 -4.02 6.93
C PRO A 109 -17.11 -2.74 6.09
N ALA A 110 -17.30 -2.89 4.79
CA ALA A 110 -17.46 -1.75 3.88
C ALA A 110 -18.60 -0.83 4.30
N ALA A 111 -19.68 -1.39 4.86
CA ALA A 111 -20.83 -0.61 5.31
C ALA A 111 -20.51 0.36 6.44
N GLN A 112 -19.40 0.13 7.17
CA GLN A 112 -18.97 0.97 8.28
C GLN A 112 -17.81 1.89 7.91
N LEU A 113 -17.32 1.79 6.68
CA LEU A 113 -16.18 2.58 6.23
C LEU A 113 -16.66 3.89 5.60
N GLN A 114 -15.98 5.00 5.91
CA GLN A 114 -16.33 6.31 5.38
C GLN A 114 -15.08 6.98 4.80
N ILE A 115 -15.27 7.72 3.71
CA ILE A 115 -14.23 8.58 3.15
C ILE A 115 -13.84 9.60 4.21
N GLY A 116 -12.53 9.83 4.38
CA GLY A 116 -12.01 10.72 5.40
C GLY A 116 -11.67 10.04 6.72
N ALA A 117 -12.04 8.77 6.89
CA ALA A 117 -11.72 8.03 8.12
C ALA A 117 -10.21 7.90 8.29
N ALA A 118 -9.73 8.03 9.52
CA ALA A 118 -8.31 7.85 9.85
C ALA A 118 -7.95 6.37 9.81
N VAL A 119 -6.81 6.06 9.21
CA VAL A 119 -6.30 4.70 9.10
C VAL A 119 -4.82 4.65 9.46
N ASP A 120 -4.38 3.46 9.84
CA ASP A 120 -2.97 3.18 10.13
C ASP A 120 -2.53 1.96 9.34
N VAL A 121 -1.27 1.98 8.92
CA VAL A 121 -0.68 0.84 8.23
C VAL A 121 -0.53 -0.35 9.18
N ASP A 122 -0.78 -1.54 8.65
CA ASP A 122 -0.46 -2.82 9.27
C ASP A 122 0.23 -3.67 8.21
N PHE A 123 0.82 -4.78 8.61
CA PHE A 123 1.56 -5.64 7.69
C PHE A 123 0.98 -7.04 7.74
N SER A 124 0.44 -7.47 6.62
CA SER A 124 -0.25 -8.75 6.51
C SER A 124 0.63 -9.75 5.76
N PRO A 125 0.86 -10.97 6.31
CA PRO A 125 1.71 -11.93 5.62
C PRO A 125 0.99 -12.56 4.44
N HIS A 126 1.71 -12.65 3.31
CA HIS A 126 1.32 -13.49 2.20
C HIS A 126 1.81 -14.92 2.46
N PRO A 127 1.16 -15.96 1.90
CA PRO A 127 1.64 -17.34 2.06
C PRO A 127 3.09 -17.59 1.68
N ASN A 128 3.68 -16.76 0.80
CA ASN A 128 5.10 -16.88 0.44
C ASN A 128 6.03 -16.22 1.46
N GLY A 129 5.50 -15.63 2.55
CA GLY A 129 6.29 -14.99 3.60
C GLY A 129 6.49 -13.49 3.44
N GLN A 130 6.19 -12.91 2.29
CA GLN A 130 6.28 -11.47 2.07
C GLN A 130 5.21 -10.76 2.89
N LEU A 131 5.59 -9.72 3.65
CA LEU A 131 4.64 -8.86 4.32
C LEU A 131 4.13 -7.79 3.36
N LEU A 132 2.81 -7.58 3.37
CA LEU A 132 2.15 -6.60 2.53
C LEU A 132 1.64 -5.45 3.39
N PRO A 133 1.99 -4.20 3.06
CA PRO A 133 1.37 -3.05 3.74
C PRO A 133 -0.13 -3.02 3.45
N VAL A 134 -0.92 -3.04 4.49
CA VAL A 134 -2.38 -2.93 4.45
C VAL A 134 -2.80 -1.88 5.47
N PHE A 135 -4.07 -1.53 5.50
CA PHE A 135 -4.54 -0.50 6.41
C PHE A 135 -5.70 -0.99 7.26
N ARG A 136 -5.80 -0.44 8.47
CA ARG A 136 -6.91 -0.65 9.40
C ARG A 136 -7.38 0.69 9.91
N LEU A 137 -8.65 0.80 10.31
CA LEU A 137 -9.11 2.01 10.96
C LEU A 137 -8.27 2.30 12.19
N SER A 138 -7.90 3.56 12.38
CA SER A 138 -7.14 3.98 13.55
C SER A 138 -7.95 3.74 14.81
N GLN A 139 -7.28 3.26 15.85
CA GLN A 139 -7.88 3.10 17.18
C GLN A 139 -7.56 4.35 18.00
N ASN A 140 -8.61 4.92 18.58
CA ASN A 140 -8.47 6.09 19.45
C ASN A 140 -8.40 5.64 20.91
#